data_d5b067efe0168daee0b8208d02075f08
#
_entry.id   d5b067efe0168daee0b8208d02075f08
#
_cell.length_a   1.000
_cell.length_b   1.000
_cell.length_c   1.000
_cell.angle_alpha   90.00
_cell.angle_beta   90.00
_cell.angle_gamma   90.00
#
_symmetry.space_group_name_H-M   'P 1'
#
loop_
_entity.id
_entity.type
_entity.pdbx_description
1 polymer ?
#
loop_
_entity_poly.entity_id
_entity_poly.type
_entity_poly.pdbx_seq_one_letter_code
_entity_poly.pdbx_strand_id
1 'polypeptide(L)'
;MPEKYNSPYGSWTSPITADWIVAGTVGIGQIQLDGGSVYWNEVRPSEKGRSVVCRLGPDGQVEDFSADAFSVRSRVHEYGGGAFTVSDGTLWFSNDADGRVYRQSAGADPEPLTPEGWWRFADLLWDGQQGCLIAVRENHEVEGEEPTNELVSIADDGQVRVLVEGADFYAAPKISPDGNRVAWLSWNHPNMPWDGCELWCSELDMESQGGMLLPRLIAGGKDEAIFQPEFSPDGKLYFVSDRSGWWNLYCHCDGKIEPVLPLEAEFGLPQWVFGMSMYGFASENVLVATYIMDGLSKLCMIDTKTGEFEPVQLPFVDVQGLKVSAGRAVFVGGGLTEPAIIASLETESSEISVLHHSASESVDANSVS
;
A
#
# COMPACT_ATOMS: atom_id res chain seq x y z
N MET A 1 -42.54 23.06 -6.65
CA MET A 1 -41.98 21.70 -6.89
C MET A 1 -41.52 21.71 -8.32
N PRO A 2 -40.28 21.30 -8.64
CA PRO A 2 -39.86 21.18 -10.02
C PRO A 2 -40.76 20.14 -10.72
N GLU A 3 -41.10 20.39 -11.97
CA GLU A 3 -41.87 19.46 -12.82
C GLU A 3 -41.08 18.15 -12.96
N LYS A 4 -41.72 17.03 -12.58
CA LYS A 4 -41.13 15.71 -12.81
C LYS A 4 -41.22 15.36 -14.27
N TYR A 5 -40.10 15.34 -14.97
CA TYR A 5 -39.99 14.81 -16.32
C TYR A 5 -39.98 13.28 -16.29
N ASN A 6 -40.83 12.68 -17.10
CA ASN A 6 -40.89 11.23 -17.28
C ASN A 6 -40.15 10.89 -18.58
N SER A 7 -39.02 10.23 -18.49
CA SER A 7 -38.19 9.83 -19.63
C SER A 7 -37.87 8.34 -19.56
N PRO A 8 -37.74 7.65 -20.72
CA PRO A 8 -37.27 6.26 -20.74
C PRO A 8 -35.88 6.12 -20.08
N TYR A 9 -35.59 4.95 -19.53
CA TYR A 9 -34.27 4.65 -18.97
C TYR A 9 -33.15 4.92 -19.99
N GLY A 10 -32.08 5.57 -19.55
CA GLY A 10 -30.93 5.93 -20.37
C GLY A 10 -31.09 7.18 -21.23
N SER A 11 -32.28 7.85 -21.20
CA SER A 11 -32.54 9.08 -21.98
C SER A 11 -32.58 10.35 -21.13
N TRP A 12 -32.28 10.24 -19.82
CA TRP A 12 -32.24 11.39 -18.92
C TRP A 12 -31.02 12.26 -19.21
N THR A 13 -31.24 13.57 -19.23
CA THR A 13 -30.15 14.51 -19.32
C THR A 13 -29.38 14.52 -18.00
N SER A 14 -28.08 14.23 -18.05
CA SER A 14 -27.19 14.34 -16.90
C SER A 14 -26.22 15.51 -17.11
N PRO A 15 -25.94 16.33 -16.10
CA PRO A 15 -24.84 17.30 -16.13
C PRO A 15 -23.48 16.60 -16.10
N ILE A 16 -23.44 15.33 -15.67
CA ILE A 16 -22.21 14.53 -15.60
C ILE A 16 -22.00 13.90 -16.97
N THR A 17 -21.05 14.42 -17.73
CA THR A 17 -20.63 13.90 -19.04
C THR A 17 -19.36 13.06 -18.90
N ALA A 18 -19.09 12.19 -19.88
CA ALA A 18 -17.83 11.44 -19.91
C ALA A 18 -16.61 12.38 -19.93
N ASP A 19 -16.68 13.47 -20.68
CA ASP A 19 -15.61 14.46 -20.73
C ASP A 19 -15.40 15.15 -19.36
N TRP A 20 -16.48 15.43 -18.64
CA TRP A 20 -16.41 15.99 -17.31
C TRP A 20 -15.77 15.03 -16.31
N ILE A 21 -16.14 13.73 -16.37
CA ILE A 21 -15.59 12.69 -15.47
C ILE A 21 -14.07 12.57 -15.62
N VAL A 22 -13.56 12.67 -16.87
CA VAL A 22 -12.12 12.51 -17.13
C VAL A 22 -11.35 13.84 -17.08
N ALA A 23 -12.04 14.99 -17.10
CA ALA A 23 -11.42 16.29 -17.07
C ALA A 23 -11.06 16.69 -15.63
N GLY A 24 -9.78 16.77 -15.33
CA GLY A 24 -9.29 17.29 -14.04
C GLY A 24 -9.39 16.35 -12.85
N THR A 25 -9.77 15.09 -13.05
CA THR A 25 -9.71 14.06 -12.02
C THR A 25 -8.40 13.31 -12.12
N VAL A 26 -7.68 13.19 -11.00
CA VAL A 26 -6.49 12.34 -10.87
C VAL A 26 -6.82 11.10 -10.05
N GLY A 27 -6.24 9.96 -10.38
CA GLY A 27 -6.32 8.75 -9.56
C GLY A 27 -5.31 8.84 -8.44
N ILE A 28 -5.76 8.88 -7.18
CA ILE A 28 -4.87 8.82 -6.01
C ILE A 28 -4.59 7.35 -5.70
N GLY A 29 -3.32 7.01 -5.58
CA GLY A 29 -2.84 5.66 -5.27
C GLY A 29 -2.10 5.57 -3.94
N GLN A 30 -1.03 4.78 -3.95
CA GLN A 30 -0.18 4.49 -2.79
C GLN A 30 0.20 5.75 -2.00
N ILE A 31 0.03 5.69 -0.66
CA ILE A 31 0.48 6.72 0.28
C ILE A 31 1.73 6.23 1.01
N GLN A 32 2.66 7.15 1.30
CA GLN A 32 3.82 6.95 2.17
C GLN A 32 4.01 8.15 3.10
N LEU A 33 4.55 7.92 4.29
CA LEU A 33 4.83 8.95 5.30
C LEU A 33 6.32 8.99 5.59
N ASP A 34 6.91 10.19 5.55
CA ASP A 34 8.33 10.40 5.88
C ASP A 34 8.57 11.80 6.45
N GLY A 35 9.20 11.89 7.62
CA GLY A 35 9.65 13.15 8.23
C GLY A 35 8.56 14.24 8.38
N GLY A 36 7.30 13.85 8.60
CA GLY A 36 6.15 14.75 8.68
C GLY A 36 5.55 15.15 7.32
N SER A 37 6.16 14.73 6.21
CA SER A 37 5.63 14.85 4.85
C SER A 37 4.72 13.67 4.51
N VAL A 38 3.77 13.92 3.61
CA VAL A 38 2.90 12.90 3.01
C VAL A 38 3.23 12.80 1.53
N TYR A 39 3.52 11.60 1.07
CA TYR A 39 3.78 11.29 -0.33
C TYR A 39 2.67 10.40 -0.87
N TRP A 40 2.26 10.63 -2.12
CA TRP A 40 1.28 9.77 -2.79
C TRP A 40 1.54 9.70 -4.28
N ASN A 41 1.01 8.65 -4.89
CA ASN A 41 1.05 8.48 -6.34
C ASN A 41 -0.22 9.04 -6.96
N GLU A 42 -0.09 9.87 -8.02
CA GLU A 42 -1.19 10.34 -8.85
C GLU A 42 -1.11 9.74 -10.25
N VAL A 43 -2.19 9.12 -10.71
CA VAL A 43 -2.35 8.77 -12.13
C VAL A 43 -3.07 9.92 -12.82
N ARG A 44 -2.43 10.55 -13.81
CA ARG A 44 -2.91 11.76 -14.49
C ARG A 44 -3.39 11.48 -15.92
N PRO A 45 -4.71 11.40 -16.16
CA PRO A 45 -5.24 11.18 -17.51
C PRO A 45 -4.83 12.25 -18.52
N SER A 46 -4.73 13.51 -18.09
CA SER A 46 -4.27 14.64 -18.93
C SER A 46 -2.83 14.47 -19.44
N GLU A 47 -2.03 13.64 -18.77
CA GLU A 47 -0.65 13.32 -19.11
C GLU A 47 -0.51 11.88 -19.68
N LYS A 48 -1.55 11.38 -20.35
CA LYS A 48 -1.63 10.03 -20.97
C LYS A 48 -1.50 8.90 -19.94
N GLY A 49 -1.94 9.14 -18.71
CA GLY A 49 -1.88 8.16 -17.63
C GLY A 49 -0.51 8.08 -16.94
N ARG A 50 0.34 9.11 -17.05
CA ARG A 50 1.59 9.19 -16.30
C ARG A 50 1.31 9.12 -14.79
N SER A 51 2.08 8.32 -14.09
CA SER A 51 2.06 8.20 -12.63
C SER A 51 3.14 9.09 -12.03
N VAL A 52 2.74 10.01 -11.14
CA VAL A 52 3.58 11.02 -10.51
C VAL A 52 3.58 10.82 -9.01
N VAL A 53 4.72 10.85 -8.36
CA VAL A 53 4.79 10.96 -6.91
C VAL A 53 4.70 12.43 -6.53
N CYS A 54 3.64 12.79 -5.80
CA CYS A 54 3.44 14.10 -5.20
C CYS A 54 3.87 14.09 -3.74
N ARG A 55 4.22 15.24 -3.21
CA ARG A 55 4.58 15.47 -1.81
C ARG A 55 3.82 16.65 -1.24
N LEU A 56 3.23 16.47 -0.08
CA LEU A 56 2.80 17.54 0.81
C LEU A 56 3.87 17.70 1.89
N GLY A 57 4.57 18.82 1.87
CA GLY A 57 5.61 19.15 2.85
C GLY A 57 5.02 19.64 4.18
N PRO A 58 5.86 19.72 5.25
CA PRO A 58 5.44 20.28 6.55
C PRO A 58 5.02 21.77 6.46
N ASP A 59 5.41 22.47 5.41
CA ASP A 59 5.02 23.85 5.10
C ASP A 59 3.62 23.96 4.48
N GLY A 60 2.94 22.84 4.25
CA GLY A 60 1.62 22.77 3.63
C GLY A 60 1.62 22.94 2.11
N GLN A 61 2.79 22.94 1.46
CA GLN A 61 2.88 23.03 -0.01
C GLN A 61 2.84 21.64 -0.64
N VAL A 62 2.06 21.52 -1.72
CA VAL A 62 2.01 20.35 -2.58
C VAL A 62 2.91 20.57 -3.79
N GLU A 63 3.77 19.62 -4.08
CA GLU A 63 4.67 19.64 -5.24
C GLU A 63 4.73 18.27 -5.93
N ASP A 64 5.03 18.28 -7.22
CA ASP A 64 5.45 17.08 -7.94
C ASP A 64 6.87 16.72 -7.49
N PHE A 65 7.02 15.58 -6.85
CA PHE A 65 8.32 15.17 -6.32
C PHE A 65 9.12 14.37 -7.33
N SER A 66 8.47 13.44 -8.06
CA SER A 66 9.13 12.71 -9.14
C SER A 66 9.29 13.57 -10.39
N ALA A 67 10.44 13.43 -11.06
CA ALA A 67 10.77 14.22 -12.25
C ALA A 67 9.83 13.96 -13.43
N ASP A 68 9.55 14.97 -14.26
CA ASP A 68 8.58 14.97 -15.36
C ASP A 68 8.79 13.88 -16.42
N ALA A 69 10.05 13.48 -16.65
CA ALA A 69 10.38 12.48 -17.65
C ALA A 69 10.05 11.04 -17.24
N PHE A 70 9.64 10.82 -15.99
CA PHE A 70 9.42 9.50 -15.40
C PHE A 70 7.95 9.22 -15.12
N SER A 71 7.59 7.95 -15.18
CA SER A 71 6.28 7.44 -14.75
C SER A 71 6.50 6.39 -13.66
N VAL A 72 6.13 6.73 -12.43
CA VAL A 72 6.33 5.88 -11.25
C VAL A 72 5.28 4.79 -11.22
N ARG A 73 5.59 3.65 -11.83
CA ARG A 73 4.68 2.53 -12.00
C ARG A 73 5.46 1.22 -12.11
N SER A 74 4.89 0.17 -11.56
CA SER A 74 5.33 -1.21 -11.76
C SER A 74 4.29 -2.01 -12.52
N ARG A 75 4.72 -3.07 -13.20
CA ARG A 75 3.86 -4.07 -13.86
C ARG A 75 4.13 -5.48 -13.34
N VAL A 76 4.75 -5.60 -12.19
CA VAL A 76 4.91 -6.91 -11.54
C VAL A 76 3.53 -7.48 -11.28
N HIS A 77 3.32 -8.77 -11.55
CA HIS A 77 2.03 -9.47 -11.53
C HIS A 77 0.95 -8.81 -12.44
N GLU A 78 1.36 -8.07 -13.48
CA GLU A 78 0.56 -7.30 -14.45
C GLU A 78 -0.19 -6.10 -13.82
N TYR A 79 -0.71 -6.20 -12.60
CA TYR A 79 -1.48 -5.15 -11.92
C TYR A 79 -0.60 -4.10 -11.22
N GLY A 80 0.62 -4.47 -10.82
CA GLY A 80 1.57 -3.56 -10.20
C GLY A 80 1.16 -3.08 -8.80
N GLY A 81 1.43 -1.82 -8.50
CA GLY A 81 1.38 -1.23 -7.17
C GLY A 81 2.74 -1.28 -6.49
N GLY A 82 2.85 -0.77 -5.25
CA GLY A 82 4.11 -0.78 -4.50
C GLY A 82 5.29 -0.16 -5.27
N ALA A 83 5.02 0.82 -6.14
CA ALA A 83 5.98 1.30 -7.13
C ALA A 83 7.02 2.25 -6.54
N PHE A 84 6.86 2.73 -5.32
CA PHE A 84 7.83 3.60 -4.69
C PHE A 84 7.92 3.41 -3.18
N THR A 85 9.03 3.84 -2.60
CA THR A 85 9.22 4.04 -1.17
C THR A 85 10.02 5.32 -0.91
N VAL A 86 9.88 5.89 0.28
CA VAL A 86 10.55 7.12 0.69
C VAL A 86 11.19 6.93 2.05
N SER A 87 12.39 7.44 2.24
CA SER A 87 13.04 7.56 3.55
C SER A 87 14.00 8.75 3.55
N ASP A 88 13.97 9.54 4.61
CA ASP A 88 14.83 10.72 4.81
C ASP A 88 14.84 11.67 3.58
N GLY A 89 13.66 11.86 2.96
CA GLY A 89 13.49 12.72 1.78
C GLY A 89 14.08 12.16 0.50
N THR A 90 14.52 10.93 0.47
CA THR A 90 14.95 10.21 -0.74
C THR A 90 13.84 9.30 -1.22
N LEU A 91 13.53 9.38 -2.50
CA LEU A 91 12.55 8.58 -3.21
C LEU A 91 13.28 7.46 -3.98
N TRP A 92 12.85 6.22 -3.80
CA TRP A 92 13.17 5.10 -4.70
C TRP A 92 11.90 4.68 -5.41
N PHE A 93 11.99 4.48 -6.72
CA PHE A 93 10.80 4.16 -7.51
C PHE A 93 11.12 3.28 -8.73
N SER A 94 10.14 2.48 -9.12
CA SER A 94 10.13 1.73 -10.37
C SER A 94 9.63 2.60 -11.50
N ASN A 95 10.38 2.70 -12.59
CA ASN A 95 9.98 3.47 -13.77
C ASN A 95 9.29 2.56 -14.80
N ASP A 96 8.10 2.96 -15.27
CA ASP A 96 7.27 2.17 -16.22
C ASP A 96 7.96 1.93 -17.57
N ALA A 97 8.82 2.86 -18.01
CA ALA A 97 9.39 2.82 -19.35
C ALA A 97 10.46 1.72 -19.54
N ASP A 98 11.23 1.41 -18.49
CA ASP A 98 12.38 0.50 -18.55
C ASP A 98 12.40 -0.56 -17.44
N GLY A 99 11.44 -0.51 -16.50
CA GLY A 99 11.32 -1.43 -15.37
C GLY A 99 12.40 -1.28 -14.30
N ARG A 100 13.34 -0.34 -14.45
CA ARG A 100 14.44 -0.11 -13.50
C ARG A 100 13.97 0.61 -12.25
N VAL A 101 14.68 0.39 -11.15
CA VAL A 101 14.57 1.20 -9.94
C VAL A 101 15.50 2.40 -10.07
N TYR A 102 14.96 3.58 -9.74
CA TYR A 102 15.66 4.86 -9.68
C TYR A 102 15.70 5.37 -8.24
N ARG A 103 16.70 6.17 -7.93
CA ARG A 103 16.82 6.93 -6.70
C ARG A 103 16.78 8.42 -7.03
N GLN A 104 16.04 9.19 -6.26
CA GLN A 104 15.92 10.64 -6.41
C GLN A 104 15.89 11.31 -5.05
N SER A 105 16.82 12.21 -4.77
CA SER A 105 16.75 13.12 -3.63
C SER A 105 15.97 14.38 -3.99
N ALA A 106 15.46 15.10 -2.98
CA ALA A 106 14.72 16.33 -3.19
C ALA A 106 15.52 17.35 -4.05
N GLY A 107 14.92 17.81 -5.15
CA GLY A 107 15.52 18.79 -6.06
C GLY A 107 16.67 18.26 -6.93
N ALA A 108 16.93 16.96 -6.92
CA ALA A 108 17.93 16.32 -7.78
C ALA A 108 17.28 15.54 -8.93
N ASP A 109 18.05 15.31 -10.00
CA ASP A 109 17.63 14.44 -11.08
C ASP A 109 17.64 12.96 -10.61
N PRO A 110 16.70 12.13 -11.10
CA PRO A 110 16.72 10.70 -10.81
C PRO A 110 17.94 9.99 -11.36
N GLU A 111 18.58 9.15 -10.54
CA GLU A 111 19.68 8.31 -10.93
C GLU A 111 19.23 6.84 -10.99
N PRO A 112 19.57 6.07 -12.05
CA PRO A 112 19.23 4.66 -12.10
C PRO A 112 20.03 3.90 -11.04
N LEU A 113 19.30 3.17 -10.17
CA LEU A 113 19.94 2.33 -9.15
C LEU A 113 20.22 0.92 -9.69
N THR A 114 19.24 0.28 -10.34
CA THR A 114 19.45 -1.06 -10.90
C THR A 114 20.06 -1.01 -12.31
N PRO A 115 20.84 -2.01 -12.73
CA PRO A 115 21.32 -2.11 -14.10
C PRO A 115 20.17 -2.29 -15.10
N GLU A 116 20.44 -2.14 -16.38
CA GLU A 116 19.52 -2.53 -17.46
C GLU A 116 19.36 -4.05 -17.49
N GLY A 117 18.13 -4.52 -17.76
CA GLY A 117 17.81 -5.94 -17.81
C GLY A 117 16.33 -6.18 -18.10
N TRP A 118 15.96 -7.44 -18.17
CA TRP A 118 14.57 -7.88 -18.38
C TRP A 118 13.87 -8.10 -17.02
N TRP A 119 13.97 -7.13 -16.12
CA TRP A 119 13.44 -7.18 -14.78
C TRP A 119 12.39 -6.11 -14.54
N ARG A 120 11.43 -6.43 -13.68
CA ARG A 120 10.47 -5.47 -13.14
C ARG A 120 10.52 -5.57 -11.62
N PHE A 121 10.38 -4.44 -10.94
CA PHE A 121 10.41 -4.37 -9.48
C PHE A 121 9.14 -3.75 -8.93
N ALA A 122 8.66 -4.27 -7.79
CA ALA A 122 7.53 -3.74 -7.04
C ALA A 122 7.73 -3.95 -5.55
N ASP A 123 6.79 -3.38 -4.78
CA ASP A 123 6.72 -3.53 -3.32
C ASP A 123 8.02 -3.13 -2.63
N LEU A 124 8.56 -1.96 -3.07
CA LEU A 124 9.83 -1.43 -2.62
C LEU A 124 9.77 -1.09 -1.13
N LEU A 125 10.73 -1.58 -0.36
CA LEU A 125 10.90 -1.33 1.06
C LEU A 125 12.34 -0.93 1.35
N TRP A 126 12.56 0.23 1.98
CA TRP A 126 13.89 0.66 2.39
C TRP A 126 14.28 0.07 3.75
N ASP A 127 15.42 -0.60 3.80
CA ASP A 127 16.08 -1.01 5.03
C ASP A 127 17.16 0.03 5.40
N GLY A 128 16.80 0.93 6.30
CA GLY A 128 17.71 2.00 6.74
C GLY A 128 18.87 1.49 7.60
N GLN A 129 18.79 0.28 8.16
CA GLN A 129 19.87 -0.31 8.95
C GLN A 129 20.93 -0.96 8.07
N GLN A 130 20.50 -1.64 7.02
CA GLN A 130 21.38 -2.30 6.06
C GLN A 130 21.77 -1.39 4.88
N GLY A 131 21.07 -0.26 4.69
CA GLY A 131 21.31 0.67 3.58
C GLY A 131 20.98 0.06 2.22
N CYS A 132 19.92 -0.74 2.12
CA CYS A 132 19.48 -1.37 0.88
C CYS A 132 17.97 -1.35 0.74
N LEU A 133 17.47 -1.59 -0.48
CA LEU A 133 16.06 -1.89 -0.73
C LEU A 133 15.83 -3.40 -0.64
N ILE A 134 14.65 -3.78 -0.16
CA ILE A 134 14.04 -5.09 -0.40
C ILE A 134 12.89 -4.89 -1.38
N ALA A 135 12.76 -5.78 -2.36
CA ALA A 135 11.75 -5.67 -3.40
C ALA A 135 11.31 -7.03 -3.92
N VAL A 136 10.10 -7.09 -4.47
CA VAL A 136 9.69 -8.18 -5.37
C VAL A 136 10.24 -7.89 -6.75
N ARG A 137 10.93 -8.89 -7.36
CA ARG A 137 11.43 -8.84 -8.72
C ARG A 137 10.73 -9.89 -9.59
N GLU A 138 10.22 -9.49 -10.75
CA GLU A 138 9.94 -10.39 -11.86
C GLU A 138 11.14 -10.45 -12.80
N ASN A 139 11.59 -11.65 -13.10
CA ASN A 139 12.69 -11.90 -14.03
C ASN A 139 12.13 -12.48 -15.35
N HIS A 140 12.25 -11.71 -16.44
CA HIS A 140 11.81 -12.04 -17.80
C HIS A 140 12.95 -12.42 -18.72
N GLU A 141 14.11 -12.87 -18.21
CA GLU A 141 15.29 -13.17 -19.03
C GLU A 141 15.09 -14.36 -19.97
N VAL A 142 14.15 -15.26 -19.67
CA VAL A 142 13.87 -16.42 -20.52
C VAL A 142 12.67 -16.10 -21.41
N GLU A 143 12.93 -15.87 -22.69
CA GLU A 143 11.89 -15.54 -23.66
C GLU A 143 10.93 -16.72 -23.91
N GLY A 144 9.62 -16.45 -23.80
CA GLY A 144 8.57 -17.43 -24.04
C GLY A 144 8.21 -18.32 -22.85
N GLU A 145 8.84 -18.11 -21.71
CA GLU A 145 8.47 -18.70 -20.42
C GLU A 145 7.75 -17.66 -19.54
N GLU A 146 6.98 -18.16 -18.55
CA GLU A 146 6.44 -17.30 -17.50
C GLU A 146 7.59 -16.70 -16.67
N PRO A 147 7.50 -15.44 -16.26
CA PRO A 147 8.56 -14.82 -15.46
C PRO A 147 8.71 -15.51 -14.11
N THR A 148 9.94 -15.67 -13.65
CA THR A 148 10.18 -16.10 -12.27
C THR A 148 10.08 -14.91 -11.33
N ASN A 149 9.45 -15.14 -10.17
CA ASN A 149 9.33 -14.14 -9.13
C ASN A 149 10.29 -14.42 -7.99
N GLU A 150 10.85 -13.37 -7.42
CA GLU A 150 11.86 -13.45 -6.38
C GLU A 150 11.69 -12.30 -5.39
N LEU A 151 12.08 -12.54 -4.14
CA LEU A 151 12.35 -11.47 -3.19
C LEU A 151 13.84 -11.14 -3.27
N VAL A 152 14.19 -9.88 -3.49
CA VAL A 152 15.57 -9.45 -3.69
C VAL A 152 15.96 -8.31 -2.76
N SER A 153 17.27 -8.18 -2.46
CA SER A 153 17.85 -6.95 -1.96
C SER A 153 18.58 -6.20 -3.07
N ILE A 154 18.54 -4.86 -3.04
CA ILE A 154 19.19 -3.97 -3.96
C ILE A 154 20.07 -3.03 -3.14
N ALA A 155 21.38 -3.20 -3.24
CA ALA A 155 22.34 -2.37 -2.53
C ALA A 155 22.46 -0.96 -3.15
N ASP A 156 23.01 -0.02 -2.41
CA ASP A 156 23.16 1.39 -2.85
C ASP A 156 24.06 1.55 -4.09
N ASP A 157 24.93 0.56 -4.36
CA ASP A 157 25.74 0.49 -5.58
C ASP A 157 25.02 -0.21 -6.76
N GLY A 158 23.75 -0.59 -6.59
CA GLY A 158 22.94 -1.23 -7.60
C GLY A 158 23.09 -2.75 -7.71
N GLN A 159 23.89 -3.38 -6.85
CA GLN A 159 23.99 -4.84 -6.83
C GLN A 159 22.66 -5.44 -6.36
N VAL A 160 22.10 -6.35 -7.18
CA VAL A 160 20.86 -7.09 -6.87
C VAL A 160 21.22 -8.49 -6.41
N ARG A 161 20.70 -8.89 -5.23
CA ARG A 161 20.87 -10.22 -4.65
C ARG A 161 19.51 -10.87 -4.42
N VAL A 162 19.35 -12.12 -4.85
CA VAL A 162 18.18 -12.93 -4.53
C VAL A 162 18.22 -13.33 -3.04
N LEU A 163 17.15 -13.05 -2.33
CA LEU A 163 16.94 -13.44 -0.94
C LEU A 163 16.08 -14.70 -0.83
N VAL A 164 15.00 -14.77 -1.61
CA VAL A 164 14.07 -15.91 -1.67
C VAL A 164 13.62 -16.13 -3.10
N GLU A 165 13.52 -17.41 -3.49
CA GLU A 165 12.99 -17.88 -4.76
C GLU A 165 12.25 -19.21 -4.58
N GLY A 166 11.53 -19.66 -5.60
CA GLY A 166 10.91 -21.00 -5.66
C GLY A 166 9.40 -21.01 -5.51
N ALA A 167 8.75 -19.91 -5.06
CA ALA A 167 7.31 -19.75 -5.21
C ALA A 167 6.96 -19.02 -6.51
N ASP A 168 5.72 -19.20 -7.00
CA ASP A 168 5.27 -18.52 -8.21
C ASP A 168 5.11 -17.00 -7.98
N PHE A 169 4.78 -16.57 -6.75
CA PHE A 169 4.52 -15.17 -6.41
C PHE A 169 5.00 -14.80 -5.01
N TYR A 170 5.40 -13.54 -4.86
CA TYR A 170 5.82 -12.93 -3.59
C TYR A 170 5.17 -11.56 -3.42
N ALA A 171 4.91 -11.15 -2.18
CA ALA A 171 4.41 -9.81 -1.85
C ALA A 171 4.70 -9.41 -0.40
N ALA A 172 4.47 -8.13 -0.11
CA ALA A 172 4.42 -7.53 1.22
C ALA A 172 5.66 -7.79 2.09
N PRO A 173 6.89 -7.57 1.58
CA PRO A 173 8.07 -7.64 2.44
C PRO A 173 7.99 -6.57 3.55
N LYS A 174 8.34 -6.98 4.77
CA LYS A 174 8.38 -6.11 5.96
C LYS A 174 9.60 -6.41 6.80
N ILE A 175 10.24 -5.37 7.29
CA ILE A 175 11.41 -5.47 8.17
C ILE A 175 10.99 -5.15 9.60
N SER A 176 11.48 -5.92 10.57
CA SER A 176 11.27 -5.63 11.98
C SER A 176 11.97 -4.31 12.39
N PRO A 177 11.49 -3.60 13.42
CA PRO A 177 12.06 -2.32 13.85
C PRO A 177 13.55 -2.39 14.21
N ASP A 178 14.03 -3.56 14.64
CA ASP A 178 15.44 -3.82 14.96
C ASP A 178 16.28 -4.19 13.72
N GLY A 179 15.68 -4.27 12.53
CA GLY A 179 16.33 -4.62 11.26
C GLY A 179 16.79 -6.07 11.15
N ASN A 180 16.48 -6.94 12.13
CA ASN A 180 17.03 -8.28 12.18
C ASN A 180 16.14 -9.34 11.55
N ARG A 181 14.88 -9.01 11.24
CA ARG A 181 13.93 -9.96 10.65
C ARG A 181 13.21 -9.36 9.45
N VAL A 182 12.90 -10.23 8.49
CA VAL A 182 12.00 -9.91 7.37
C VAL A 182 10.84 -10.89 7.36
N ALA A 183 9.63 -10.38 7.12
CA ALA A 183 8.44 -11.15 6.86
C ALA A 183 7.96 -10.88 5.42
N TRP A 184 7.31 -11.86 4.79
CA TRP A 184 6.77 -11.72 3.42
C TRP A 184 5.64 -12.72 3.19
N LEU A 185 4.86 -12.47 2.12
CA LEU A 185 3.86 -13.38 1.61
C LEU A 185 4.39 -14.12 0.38
N SER A 186 3.98 -15.39 0.21
CA SER A 186 4.16 -16.14 -1.04
C SER A 186 2.96 -17.02 -1.33
N TRP A 187 2.71 -17.32 -2.60
CA TRP A 187 1.69 -18.27 -3.03
C TRP A 187 2.04 -18.90 -4.37
N ASN A 188 1.33 -19.94 -4.75
CA ASN A 188 1.53 -20.68 -5.98
C ASN A 188 0.22 -20.91 -6.71
N HIS A 189 0.29 -21.07 -8.02
CA HIS A 189 -0.86 -21.51 -8.82
C HIS A 189 -1.49 -22.79 -8.26
N PRO A 190 -2.81 -22.97 -8.34
CA PRO A 190 -3.78 -22.08 -9.01
C PRO A 190 -4.33 -20.96 -8.11
N ASN A 191 -3.84 -20.79 -6.89
CA ASN A 191 -4.35 -19.84 -5.92
C ASN A 191 -4.04 -18.39 -6.33
N MET A 192 -5.01 -17.52 -6.10
CA MET A 192 -4.78 -16.10 -5.91
C MET A 192 -4.47 -15.86 -4.43
N PRO A 193 -3.85 -14.73 -4.04
CA PRO A 193 -3.46 -14.49 -2.64
C PRO A 193 -4.65 -14.47 -1.65
N TRP A 194 -5.85 -14.24 -2.14
CA TRP A 194 -7.08 -14.28 -1.33
C TRP A 194 -7.75 -15.66 -1.27
N ASP A 195 -7.29 -16.64 -2.06
CA ASP A 195 -7.71 -18.04 -1.94
C ASP A 195 -6.86 -18.76 -0.89
N GLY A 196 -5.57 -18.43 -0.86
CA GLY A 196 -4.64 -18.97 0.11
C GLY A 196 -3.20 -18.54 -0.23
N CYS A 197 -2.50 -18.06 0.79
CA CYS A 197 -1.09 -17.69 0.71
C CYS A 197 -0.39 -17.97 2.03
N GLU A 198 0.93 -17.95 2.03
CA GLU A 198 1.78 -18.29 3.15
C GLU A 198 2.51 -17.05 3.67
N LEU A 199 2.46 -16.82 4.98
CA LEU A 199 3.24 -15.81 5.68
C LEU A 199 4.51 -16.46 6.22
N TRP A 200 5.63 -15.97 5.75
CA TRP A 200 6.96 -16.40 6.17
C TRP A 200 7.65 -15.31 6.99
N CYS A 201 8.57 -15.72 7.83
CA CYS A 201 9.48 -14.83 8.55
C CYS A 201 10.86 -15.47 8.66
N SER A 202 11.91 -14.68 8.47
CA SER A 202 13.31 -15.10 8.58
C SER A 202 14.13 -14.06 9.32
N GLU A 203 15.21 -14.49 9.96
CA GLU A 203 16.28 -13.59 10.36
C GLU A 203 17.04 -13.14 9.11
N LEU A 204 17.44 -11.86 9.10
CA LEU A 204 18.30 -11.28 8.09
C LEU A 204 19.76 -11.44 8.51
N ASP A 205 20.60 -11.94 7.61
CA ASP A 205 22.05 -11.98 7.74
C ASP A 205 22.67 -11.56 6.40
N MET A 206 22.77 -10.26 6.21
CA MET A 206 23.27 -9.69 4.96
C MET A 206 24.77 -9.97 4.73
N GLU A 207 25.50 -10.43 5.74
CA GLU A 207 26.90 -10.88 5.61
C GLU A 207 26.96 -12.31 5.05
N SER A 208 25.92 -13.12 5.22
CA SER A 208 25.84 -14.47 4.65
C SER A 208 25.61 -14.44 3.12
N GLN A 209 26.01 -15.51 2.42
CA GLN A 209 25.80 -15.60 0.98
C GLN A 209 24.33 -15.59 0.57
N GLY A 210 23.41 -16.02 1.45
CA GLY A 210 21.97 -16.08 1.20
C GLY A 210 21.18 -14.86 1.70
N GLY A 211 21.80 -13.99 2.50
CA GLY A 211 21.11 -12.80 3.06
C GLY A 211 20.03 -13.12 4.08
N MET A 212 19.66 -14.38 4.26
CA MET A 212 18.60 -14.83 5.19
C MET A 212 18.94 -16.17 5.83
N LEU A 213 18.48 -16.35 7.08
CA LEU A 213 18.67 -17.57 7.87
C LEU A 213 17.32 -18.26 8.10
N LEU A 214 17.17 -19.51 7.61
CA LEU A 214 16.14 -20.43 7.96
C LEU A 214 14.69 -19.84 7.98
N PRO A 215 14.11 -19.52 6.81
CA PRO A 215 12.72 -19.08 6.74
C PRO A 215 11.78 -20.04 7.48
N ARG A 216 10.86 -19.45 8.26
CA ARG A 216 9.83 -20.17 9.00
C ARG A 216 8.45 -19.78 8.51
N LEU A 217 7.61 -20.77 8.24
CA LEU A 217 6.19 -20.54 7.99
C LEU A 217 5.53 -20.12 9.32
N ILE A 218 4.89 -18.96 9.31
CA ILE A 218 4.20 -18.38 10.47
C ILE A 218 2.72 -18.72 10.43
N ALA A 219 2.06 -18.47 9.27
CA ALA A 219 0.62 -18.66 9.11
C ALA A 219 0.29 -18.85 7.63
N GLY A 220 -0.95 -19.19 7.34
CA GLY A 220 -1.44 -19.35 5.97
C GLY A 220 -1.26 -20.75 5.43
N GLY A 221 -1.53 -20.88 4.16
CA GLY A 221 -1.49 -22.14 3.39
C GLY A 221 -2.43 -22.07 2.21
N LYS A 222 -2.73 -23.22 1.60
CA LYS A 222 -3.54 -23.28 0.38
C LYS A 222 -5.02 -22.91 0.59
N ASP A 223 -5.53 -22.96 1.81
CA ASP A 223 -6.94 -22.74 2.15
C ASP A 223 -7.09 -21.63 3.23
N GLU A 224 -6.06 -20.80 3.42
CA GLU A 224 -6.05 -19.67 4.34
C GLU A 224 -5.37 -18.48 3.68
N ALA A 225 -6.08 -17.37 3.55
CA ALA A 225 -5.56 -16.13 3.02
C ALA A 225 -4.96 -15.26 4.13
N ILE A 226 -3.79 -14.69 3.85
CA ILE A 226 -3.12 -13.73 4.72
C ILE A 226 -2.97 -12.41 3.98
N PHE A 227 -3.20 -11.31 4.70
CA PHE A 227 -3.06 -9.98 4.13
C PHE A 227 -2.25 -9.08 5.07
N GLN A 228 -1.44 -8.21 4.47
CA GLN A 228 -0.69 -7.14 5.13
C GLN A 228 0.03 -7.60 6.42
N PRO A 229 1.11 -8.39 6.34
CA PRO A 229 2.01 -8.54 7.48
C PRO A 229 2.60 -7.17 7.87
N GLU A 230 2.76 -6.90 9.17
CA GLU A 230 3.35 -5.67 9.68
C GLU A 230 3.98 -5.93 11.04
N PHE A 231 5.16 -5.38 11.30
CA PHE A 231 5.75 -5.42 12.63
C PHE A 231 5.27 -4.24 13.47
N SER A 232 4.85 -4.52 14.70
CA SER A 232 4.62 -3.47 15.70
C SER A 232 5.93 -2.82 16.13
N PRO A 233 5.91 -1.63 16.73
CA PRO A 233 7.12 -0.97 17.22
C PRO A 233 7.92 -1.78 18.26
N ASP A 234 7.26 -2.69 19.01
CA ASP A 234 7.90 -3.63 19.94
C ASP A 234 8.34 -4.95 19.28
N GLY A 235 8.24 -5.04 17.95
CA GLY A 235 8.77 -6.14 17.13
C GLY A 235 7.91 -7.39 17.06
N LYS A 236 6.64 -7.37 17.47
CA LYS A 236 5.70 -8.45 17.21
C LYS A 236 5.18 -8.40 15.79
N LEU A 237 4.92 -9.56 15.19
CA LEU A 237 4.40 -9.64 13.83
C LEU A 237 2.88 -9.72 13.87
N TYR A 238 2.22 -8.73 13.26
CA TYR A 238 0.78 -8.71 13.05
C TYR A 238 0.44 -9.01 11.59
N PHE A 239 -0.76 -9.51 11.35
CA PHE A 239 -1.27 -9.79 10.01
C PHE A 239 -2.79 -9.95 10.05
N VAL A 240 -3.42 -9.89 8.90
CA VAL A 240 -4.84 -10.23 8.73
C VAL A 240 -4.94 -11.65 8.19
N SER A 241 -5.90 -12.43 8.68
CA SER A 241 -6.21 -13.78 8.20
C SER A 241 -7.70 -14.02 8.16
N ASP A 242 -8.16 -14.82 7.20
CA ASP A 242 -9.56 -15.23 7.03
C ASP A 242 -9.92 -16.52 7.79
N ARG A 243 -9.01 -17.07 8.59
CA ARG A 243 -9.18 -18.35 9.35
C ARG A 243 -10.42 -18.43 10.22
N SER A 244 -10.99 -17.29 10.64
CA SER A 244 -12.22 -17.21 11.43
C SER A 244 -13.50 -17.15 10.59
N GLY A 245 -13.38 -17.13 9.26
CA GLY A 245 -14.48 -16.87 8.33
C GLY A 245 -14.70 -15.37 8.05
N TRP A 246 -13.93 -14.51 8.70
CA TRP A 246 -13.82 -13.07 8.49
C TRP A 246 -12.35 -12.70 8.45
N TRP A 247 -11.97 -11.70 7.65
CA TRP A 247 -10.61 -11.18 7.61
C TRP A 247 -10.31 -10.37 8.87
N ASN A 248 -9.79 -11.04 9.91
CA ASN A 248 -9.53 -10.46 11.22
C ASN A 248 -8.03 -10.28 11.46
N LEU A 249 -7.71 -9.37 12.39
CA LEU A 249 -6.34 -9.08 12.83
C LEU A 249 -5.84 -10.15 13.81
N TYR A 250 -4.62 -10.62 13.59
CA TYR A 250 -3.90 -11.58 14.44
C TYR A 250 -2.50 -11.05 14.78
N CYS A 251 -1.99 -11.49 15.92
CA CYS A 251 -0.63 -11.24 16.37
C CYS A 251 0.12 -12.56 16.53
N HIS A 252 1.30 -12.67 15.93
CA HIS A 252 2.25 -13.74 16.22
C HIS A 252 3.25 -13.27 17.27
N CYS A 253 3.11 -13.79 18.48
CA CYS A 253 3.94 -13.47 19.64
C CYS A 253 4.31 -14.75 20.38
N ASP A 254 5.57 -14.89 20.79
CA ASP A 254 6.08 -16.03 21.57
C ASP A 254 5.72 -17.42 20.94
N GLY A 255 5.74 -17.49 19.61
CA GLY A 255 5.43 -18.70 18.86
C GLY A 255 3.94 -19.08 18.82
N LYS A 256 3.04 -18.18 19.24
CA LYS A 256 1.59 -18.35 19.19
C LYS A 256 0.96 -17.29 18.31
N ILE A 257 -0.15 -17.68 17.67
CA ILE A 257 -1.00 -16.76 16.92
C ILE A 257 -2.26 -16.53 17.76
N GLU A 258 -2.50 -15.27 18.10
CA GLU A 258 -3.64 -14.87 18.91
C GLU A 258 -4.47 -13.82 18.15
N PRO A 259 -5.81 -13.89 18.18
CA PRO A 259 -6.64 -12.84 17.58
C PRO A 259 -6.50 -11.54 18.39
N VAL A 260 -6.42 -10.41 17.69
CA VAL A 260 -6.35 -9.08 18.32
C VAL A 260 -7.74 -8.60 18.72
N LEU A 261 -8.68 -8.69 17.77
CA LEU A 261 -10.07 -8.29 17.96
C LEU A 261 -10.96 -9.18 17.08
N PRO A 262 -11.56 -10.26 17.62
CA PRO A 262 -12.52 -11.05 16.87
C PRO A 262 -13.79 -10.25 16.59
N LEU A 263 -14.09 -9.99 15.32
CA LEU A 263 -15.24 -9.19 14.90
C LEU A 263 -15.83 -9.79 13.60
N GLU A 264 -17.14 -9.75 13.44
CA GLU A 264 -17.81 -10.07 12.18
C GLU A 264 -17.69 -8.88 11.20
N ALA A 265 -16.46 -8.64 10.74
CA ALA A 265 -16.06 -7.54 9.85
C ALA A 265 -14.77 -7.89 9.10
N GLU A 266 -14.51 -7.17 8.01
CA GLU A 266 -13.35 -7.39 7.15
C GLU A 266 -12.28 -6.32 7.43
N PHE A 267 -11.18 -6.71 8.04
CA PHE A 267 -9.96 -5.89 8.23
C PHE A 267 -8.95 -6.08 7.09
N GLY A 268 -9.31 -6.79 6.06
CA GLY A 268 -8.51 -7.05 4.89
C GLY A 268 -9.29 -6.88 3.60
N LEU A 269 -8.58 -6.91 2.49
CA LEU A 269 -9.10 -6.84 1.13
C LEU A 269 -8.40 -7.88 0.26
N PRO A 270 -9.05 -8.39 -0.81
CA PRO A 270 -8.36 -9.14 -1.84
C PRO A 270 -7.17 -8.34 -2.38
N GLN A 271 -5.97 -8.90 -2.28
CA GLN A 271 -4.73 -8.21 -2.66
C GLN A 271 -4.54 -8.23 -4.18
N TRP A 272 -5.24 -7.32 -4.87
CA TRP A 272 -5.14 -7.16 -6.33
C TRP A 272 -3.85 -6.49 -6.77
N VAL A 273 -3.29 -5.62 -5.94
CA VAL A 273 -2.11 -4.80 -6.24
C VAL A 273 -1.19 -4.77 -5.01
N PHE A 274 0.08 -4.45 -5.24
CA PHE A 274 1.02 -4.25 -4.14
C PHE A 274 0.74 -2.94 -3.37
N GLY A 275 1.20 -2.87 -2.13
CA GLY A 275 1.16 -1.66 -1.31
C GLY A 275 -0.19 -1.37 -0.67
N MET A 276 -1.21 -2.25 -0.82
CA MET A 276 -2.49 -2.13 -0.12
C MET A 276 -2.29 -2.15 1.39
N SER A 277 -3.06 -1.35 2.12
CA SER A 277 -2.92 -1.24 3.57
C SER A 277 -4.24 -0.85 4.22
N MET A 278 -4.60 -1.59 5.28
CA MET A 278 -5.81 -1.42 6.06
C MET A 278 -5.54 -1.09 7.53
N TYR A 279 -4.30 -1.20 8.01
CA TYR A 279 -3.95 -0.87 9.38
C TYR A 279 -2.50 -0.41 9.53
N GLY A 280 -2.18 0.18 10.68
CA GLY A 280 -0.83 0.56 11.08
C GLY A 280 -0.77 0.95 12.54
N PHE A 281 0.43 1.13 13.07
CA PHE A 281 0.66 1.43 14.48
C PHE A 281 0.88 2.94 14.71
N ALA A 282 0.05 3.54 15.55
CA ALA A 282 0.25 4.91 16.04
C ALA A 282 1.25 4.96 17.20
N SER A 283 1.33 3.88 17.98
CA SER A 283 2.29 3.67 19.06
C SER A 283 2.51 2.17 19.30
N GLU A 284 3.30 1.80 20.29
CA GLU A 284 3.53 0.39 20.66
C GLU A 284 2.24 -0.41 20.92
N ASN A 285 1.19 0.27 21.39
CA ASN A 285 -0.04 -0.40 21.83
C ASN A 285 -1.29 0.07 21.11
N VAL A 286 -1.19 1.13 20.30
CA VAL A 286 -2.34 1.69 19.57
C VAL A 286 -2.20 1.38 18.10
N LEU A 287 -3.13 0.59 17.61
CA LEU A 287 -3.30 0.23 16.21
C LEU A 287 -4.50 1.02 15.65
N VAL A 288 -4.33 1.67 14.52
CA VAL A 288 -5.41 2.27 13.73
C VAL A 288 -5.72 1.34 12.58
N ALA A 289 -6.99 1.01 12.40
CA ALA A 289 -7.42 0.12 11.32
C ALA A 289 -8.66 0.64 10.61
N THR A 290 -8.70 0.41 9.30
CA THR A 290 -9.95 0.42 8.53
C THR A 290 -10.56 -0.98 8.55
N TYR A 291 -11.89 -1.03 8.56
CA TYR A 291 -12.62 -2.27 8.45
C TYR A 291 -13.92 -2.06 7.68
N ILE A 292 -14.39 -3.10 7.00
CA ILE A 292 -15.65 -3.06 6.26
C ILE A 292 -16.72 -3.79 7.06
N MET A 293 -17.81 -3.11 7.30
CA MET A 293 -19.00 -3.67 7.94
C MET A 293 -20.26 -3.10 7.26
N ASP A 294 -21.20 -3.96 6.95
CA ASP A 294 -22.44 -3.59 6.23
C ASP A 294 -22.18 -2.89 4.88
N GLY A 295 -21.06 -3.25 4.20
CA GLY A 295 -20.66 -2.70 2.91
C GLY A 295 -20.04 -1.29 2.95
N LEU A 296 -19.77 -0.75 4.13
CA LEU A 296 -19.16 0.56 4.32
C LEU A 296 -17.80 0.44 5.00
N SER A 297 -16.85 1.23 4.54
CA SER A 297 -15.57 1.39 5.22
C SER A 297 -15.74 2.20 6.50
N LYS A 298 -15.09 1.75 7.55
CA LYS A 298 -15.07 2.38 8.88
C LYS A 298 -13.62 2.44 9.36
N LEU A 299 -13.37 3.31 10.33
CA LEU A 299 -12.06 3.45 10.96
C LEU A 299 -12.21 3.21 12.46
N CYS A 300 -11.22 2.62 13.08
CA CYS A 300 -11.16 2.42 14.53
C CYS A 300 -9.73 2.55 15.05
N MET A 301 -9.63 2.79 16.34
CA MET A 301 -8.42 2.60 17.14
C MET A 301 -8.59 1.36 18.01
N ILE A 302 -7.53 0.57 18.14
CA ILE A 302 -7.50 -0.66 18.95
C ILE A 302 -6.31 -0.58 19.90
N ASP A 303 -6.56 -0.68 21.20
CA ASP A 303 -5.48 -0.92 22.17
C ASP A 303 -5.14 -2.42 22.14
N THR A 304 -3.95 -2.75 21.68
CA THR A 304 -3.51 -4.14 21.48
C THR A 304 -3.23 -4.91 22.79
N LYS A 305 -3.12 -4.21 23.93
CA LYS A 305 -2.94 -4.83 25.25
C LYS A 305 -4.26 -5.15 25.94
N THR A 306 -5.21 -4.21 25.86
CA THR A 306 -6.50 -4.34 26.54
C THR A 306 -7.59 -4.92 25.67
N GLY A 307 -7.44 -4.86 24.34
CA GLY A 307 -8.46 -5.18 23.36
C GLY A 307 -9.57 -4.10 23.28
N GLU A 308 -9.33 -2.91 23.84
CA GLU A 308 -10.27 -1.81 23.75
C GLU A 308 -10.40 -1.37 22.29
N PHE A 309 -11.65 -1.23 21.85
CA PHE A 309 -12.01 -0.88 20.49
C PHE A 309 -12.79 0.44 20.48
N GLU A 310 -12.26 1.44 19.81
CA GLU A 310 -12.83 2.78 19.69
C GLU A 310 -13.13 3.10 18.21
N PRO A 311 -14.42 3.09 17.78
CA PRO A 311 -14.80 3.52 16.44
C PRO A 311 -14.58 5.02 16.25
N VAL A 312 -13.94 5.41 15.13
CA VAL A 312 -13.75 6.80 14.72
C VAL A 312 -14.90 7.20 13.79
N GLN A 313 -15.55 8.32 14.08
CA GLN A 313 -16.59 8.86 13.19
C GLN A 313 -15.96 9.52 11.99
N LEU A 314 -16.33 9.06 10.79
CA LEU A 314 -15.83 9.58 9.52
C LEU A 314 -16.95 10.23 8.71
N PRO A 315 -16.68 11.32 7.98
CA PRO A 315 -17.59 11.83 6.96
C PRO A 315 -17.54 11.02 5.65
N PHE A 316 -16.68 10.01 5.56
CA PHE A 316 -16.43 9.19 4.38
C PHE A 316 -17.11 7.83 4.50
N VAL A 317 -17.41 7.23 3.35
CA VAL A 317 -18.02 5.88 3.24
C VAL A 317 -17.05 4.86 2.63
N ASP A 318 -15.97 5.37 2.02
CA ASP A 318 -14.87 4.58 1.48
C ASP A 318 -13.56 5.10 2.07
N VAL A 319 -12.69 4.20 2.53
CA VAL A 319 -11.38 4.52 3.12
C VAL A 319 -10.37 3.50 2.61
N GLN A 320 -9.32 3.97 1.98
CA GLN A 320 -8.30 3.13 1.35
C GLN A 320 -6.88 3.62 1.68
N GLY A 321 -5.89 2.72 1.54
CA GLY A 321 -4.47 3.06 1.57
C GLY A 321 -3.99 3.68 2.89
N LEU A 322 -4.54 3.21 4.02
CA LEU A 322 -4.22 3.71 5.36
C LEU A 322 -2.72 3.56 5.66
N LYS A 323 -2.08 4.65 6.04
CA LYS A 323 -0.73 4.69 6.60
C LYS A 323 -0.73 5.40 7.93
N VAL A 324 -0.01 4.85 8.90
CA VAL A 324 0.03 5.37 10.27
C VAL A 324 1.48 5.57 10.70
N SER A 325 1.78 6.70 11.28
CA SER A 325 3.10 7.01 11.85
C SER A 325 2.97 8.09 12.92
N ALA A 326 3.68 7.92 14.02
CA ALA A 326 3.84 8.93 15.08
C ALA A 326 2.50 9.59 15.52
N GLY A 327 1.46 8.79 15.76
CA GLY A 327 0.16 9.29 16.25
C GLY A 327 -0.73 9.89 15.17
N ARG A 328 -0.33 9.82 13.90
CA ARG A 328 -1.10 10.33 12.75
C ARG A 328 -1.43 9.21 11.78
N ALA A 329 -2.68 9.12 11.38
CA ALA A 329 -3.13 8.24 10.30
C ALA A 329 -3.45 9.08 9.06
N VAL A 330 -3.04 8.63 7.87
CA VAL A 330 -3.33 9.26 6.59
C VAL A 330 -3.93 8.21 5.65
N PHE A 331 -4.97 8.58 4.94
CA PHE A 331 -5.71 7.66 4.09
C PHE A 331 -6.38 8.38 2.91
N VAL A 332 -6.77 7.64 1.91
CA VAL A 332 -7.68 8.12 0.86
C VAL A 332 -9.11 7.94 1.35
N GLY A 333 -9.85 9.03 1.45
CA GLY A 333 -11.27 9.05 1.80
C GLY A 333 -12.14 9.37 0.59
N GLY A 334 -13.34 8.78 0.51
CA GLY A 334 -14.32 9.07 -0.53
C GLY A 334 -15.73 9.15 0.00
N GLY A 335 -16.54 9.99 -0.63
CA GLY A 335 -17.97 10.15 -0.35
C GLY A 335 -18.84 9.69 -1.53
N LEU A 336 -20.16 9.67 -1.32
CA LEU A 336 -21.12 9.33 -2.39
C LEU A 336 -21.22 10.44 -3.45
N THR A 337 -20.89 11.67 -3.09
CA THR A 337 -21.04 12.88 -3.92
C THR A 337 -19.75 13.68 -4.06
N GLU A 338 -18.68 13.26 -3.38
CA GLU A 338 -17.41 13.96 -3.36
C GLU A 338 -16.31 13.09 -3.97
N PRO A 339 -15.40 13.68 -4.75
CA PRO A 339 -14.26 12.96 -5.29
C PRO A 339 -13.34 12.47 -4.15
N ALA A 340 -12.45 11.54 -4.47
CA ALA A 340 -11.46 11.05 -3.53
C ALA A 340 -10.58 12.19 -3.00
N ILE A 341 -10.25 12.13 -1.72
CA ILE A 341 -9.37 13.07 -1.03
C ILE A 341 -8.27 12.31 -0.29
N ILE A 342 -7.19 12.98 0.04
CA ILE A 342 -6.26 12.54 1.08
C ILE A 342 -6.66 13.24 2.37
N ALA A 343 -6.90 12.46 3.42
CA ALA A 343 -7.25 12.96 4.74
C ALA A 343 -6.27 12.44 5.79
N SER A 344 -6.16 13.17 6.89
CA SER A 344 -5.43 12.72 8.08
C SER A 344 -6.34 12.70 9.31
N LEU A 345 -6.03 11.77 10.22
CA LEU A 345 -6.58 11.66 11.56
C LEU A 345 -5.43 11.81 12.56
N GLU A 346 -5.54 12.74 13.48
CA GLU A 346 -4.68 12.82 14.67
C GLU A 346 -5.26 11.91 15.76
N THR A 347 -4.50 10.88 16.17
CA THR A 347 -5.05 9.82 17.06
C THR A 347 -5.35 10.29 18.48
N GLU A 348 -4.65 11.31 18.99
CA GLU A 348 -4.90 11.86 20.33
C GLU A 348 -6.16 12.72 20.41
N SER A 349 -6.44 13.53 19.39
CA SER A 349 -7.57 14.47 19.38
C SER A 349 -8.78 13.95 18.60
N SER A 350 -8.62 12.89 17.83
CA SER A 350 -9.58 12.39 16.84
C SER A 350 -9.97 13.45 15.79
N GLU A 351 -9.12 14.46 15.57
CA GLU A 351 -9.33 15.50 14.58
C GLU A 351 -9.02 14.99 13.18
N ILE A 352 -9.95 15.23 12.25
CA ILE A 352 -9.82 14.87 10.84
C ILE A 352 -9.59 16.14 10.02
N SER A 353 -8.54 16.11 9.18
CA SER A 353 -8.19 17.20 8.27
C SER A 353 -8.08 16.70 6.84
N VAL A 354 -8.60 17.48 5.88
CA VAL A 354 -8.41 17.22 4.45
C VAL A 354 -7.08 17.81 4.03
N LEU A 355 -6.23 17.01 3.42
CA LEU A 355 -4.89 17.39 2.98
C LEU A 355 -4.83 17.71 1.49
N HIS A 356 -5.57 16.95 0.67
CA HIS A 356 -5.56 17.10 -0.79
C HIS A 356 -6.86 16.57 -1.41
N HIS A 357 -7.25 17.13 -2.56
CA HIS A 357 -8.41 16.72 -3.35
C HIS A 357 -7.96 16.15 -4.70
N SER A 358 -8.55 15.04 -5.13
CA SER A 358 -8.28 14.43 -6.44
C SER A 358 -8.88 15.21 -7.62
N ALA A 359 -9.81 16.11 -7.36
CA ALA A 359 -10.43 16.95 -8.38
C ALA A 359 -10.73 18.34 -7.80
N SER A 360 -10.69 19.35 -8.68
CA SER A 360 -11.03 20.74 -8.33
C SER A 360 -12.53 21.02 -8.33
N GLU A 361 -13.33 20.15 -8.94
CA GLU A 361 -14.77 20.32 -9.11
C GLU A 361 -15.53 19.19 -8.41
N SER A 362 -16.53 19.53 -7.63
CA SER A 362 -17.49 18.61 -7.04
C SER A 362 -18.77 18.55 -7.88
N VAL A 363 -19.44 17.40 -7.86
CA VAL A 363 -20.79 17.26 -8.44
C VAL A 363 -21.78 18.00 -7.55
N ASP A 364 -22.69 18.80 -8.15
CA ASP A 364 -23.82 19.35 -7.39
C ASP A 364 -24.62 18.20 -6.75
N ALA A 365 -24.69 18.21 -5.43
CA ALA A 365 -25.41 17.18 -4.63
C ALA A 365 -26.86 16.98 -5.07
N ASN A 366 -27.51 17.98 -5.70
CA ASN A 366 -28.84 17.85 -6.26
C ASN A 366 -28.87 17.04 -7.58
N SER A 367 -27.73 16.79 -8.19
CA SER A 367 -27.58 16.02 -9.44
C SER A 367 -27.32 14.54 -9.19
N VAL A 368 -27.10 14.15 -7.94
CA VAL A 368 -26.83 12.78 -7.49
C VAL A 368 -27.91 12.40 -6.48
N SER A 369 -28.69 11.36 -6.76
CA SER A 369 -29.78 10.89 -5.90
C SER A 369 -29.62 9.41 -5.58
#